data_cb21e21a2f453c178d7352d12a34d834
#
_entry.id   cb21e21a2f453c178d7352d12a34d834
#
_cell.length_a   1.000
_cell.length_b   1.000
_cell.length_c   1.000
_cell.angle_alpha   90.00
_cell.angle_beta   90.00
_cell.angle_gamma   90.00
#
_symmetry.space_group_name_H-M   'P 1'
#
loop_
_entity.id
_entity.type
_entity.pdbx_description
1 polymer ?
#
loop_
_entity_poly.entity_id
_entity_poly.type
_entity_poly.pdbx_seq_one_letter_code
_entity_poly.pdbx_strand_id
1 'polypeptide(L)'
;MEEIKYWIWFSRIENLTPKLQLELLQKFNTPQELWNKKEEELIAQGISDKNVKKICEPKYRKNLDKYLEYMQKNKIELINIYSKEYPSNLKQIYDPPVFLYIKGNKEILNKKSISIVGCRDCTAYGRNTAIKFAYNLSNNNINIVSGLAKGIDAYSHIGCLKGKAKTIAVVGCGLDRVYPEENRWIYNKIIASGGAIISEHIIGTKPLAQNFPRRNRIISALSEALIVIEAKEKSGTLITVDFALEQGKDIYVVPGNIDSPNSVGTNDLIKQGAKLLTKVEDILV
;
A
#
# COMPACT_ATOMS: atom_id res chain seq x y z
N MET A 1 -20.98 -11.52 -10.82
CA MET A 1 -20.59 -10.35 -11.62
C MET A 1 -21.34 -9.07 -11.25
N GLU A 2 -22.61 -9.13 -10.85
CA GLU A 2 -23.37 -7.92 -10.45
C GLU A 2 -22.82 -7.25 -9.19
N GLU A 3 -22.46 -7.99 -8.17
CA GLU A 3 -21.98 -7.43 -6.89
C GLU A 3 -20.74 -6.56 -7.02
N ILE A 4 -19.78 -6.92 -7.89
CA ILE A 4 -18.55 -6.17 -8.09
C ILE A 4 -18.79 -4.76 -8.63
N LYS A 5 -19.87 -4.52 -9.40
CA LYS A 5 -20.24 -3.20 -9.91
C LYS A 5 -20.55 -2.23 -8.78
N TYR A 6 -21.20 -2.68 -7.72
CA TYR A 6 -21.49 -1.84 -6.55
C TYR A 6 -20.23 -1.50 -5.76
N TRP A 7 -19.27 -2.43 -5.68
CA TRP A 7 -17.96 -2.14 -5.09
C TRP A 7 -17.16 -1.14 -5.93
N ILE A 8 -17.19 -1.26 -7.27
CA ILE A 8 -16.57 -0.28 -8.18
C ILE A 8 -17.23 1.09 -8.00
N TRP A 9 -18.55 1.17 -8.00
CA TRP A 9 -19.26 2.41 -7.72
C TRP A 9 -18.84 3.03 -6.39
N PHE A 10 -18.87 2.24 -5.33
CA PHE A 10 -18.53 2.70 -3.99
C PHE A 10 -17.10 3.25 -3.90
N SER A 11 -16.16 2.61 -4.59
CA SER A 11 -14.76 3.05 -4.66
C SER A 11 -14.57 4.34 -5.47
N ARG A 12 -15.53 4.72 -6.32
CA ARG A 12 -15.49 5.93 -7.14
C ARG A 12 -15.97 7.17 -6.42
N ILE A 13 -16.67 7.01 -5.30
CA ILE A 13 -17.22 8.16 -4.57
C ILE A 13 -16.06 8.93 -3.92
N GLU A 14 -15.76 10.10 -4.48
CA GLU A 14 -14.62 10.92 -4.07
C GLU A 14 -14.79 11.45 -2.64
N ASN A 15 -13.67 11.56 -1.93
CA ASN A 15 -13.61 12.15 -0.58
C ASN A 15 -14.50 11.45 0.46
N LEU A 16 -14.78 10.15 0.31
CA LEU A 16 -15.21 9.30 1.41
C LEU A 16 -13.97 8.74 2.09
N THR A 17 -13.78 9.06 3.36
CA THR A 17 -12.67 8.49 4.16
C THR A 17 -12.93 7.00 4.40
N PRO A 18 -11.89 6.16 4.61
CA PRO A 18 -12.09 4.74 4.94
C PRO A 18 -13.00 4.57 6.16
N LYS A 19 -12.85 5.41 7.17
CA LYS A 19 -13.73 5.40 8.36
C LYS A 19 -15.19 5.57 7.97
N LEU A 20 -15.52 6.58 7.15
CA LEU A 20 -16.90 6.79 6.70
C LEU A 20 -17.39 5.65 5.83
N GLN A 21 -16.54 5.08 4.97
CA GLN A 21 -16.88 3.92 4.17
C GLN A 21 -17.22 2.70 5.05
N LEU A 22 -16.46 2.47 6.12
CA LEU A 22 -16.76 1.42 7.11
C LEU A 22 -18.07 1.68 7.85
N GLU A 23 -18.32 2.91 8.30
CA GLU A 23 -19.57 3.30 8.94
C GLU A 23 -20.78 3.06 8.03
N LEU A 24 -20.66 3.38 6.74
CA LEU A 24 -21.70 3.11 5.75
C LEU A 24 -21.95 1.60 5.58
N LEU A 25 -20.88 0.79 5.52
CA LEU A 25 -21.00 -0.66 5.40
C LEU A 25 -21.57 -1.31 6.67
N GLN A 26 -21.29 -0.76 7.86
CA GLN A 26 -21.92 -1.20 9.10
C GLN A 26 -23.42 -0.91 9.14
N LYS A 27 -23.87 0.21 8.53
CA LYS A 27 -25.30 0.58 8.48
C LYS A 27 -26.06 -0.15 7.38
N PHE A 28 -25.44 -0.40 6.25
CA PHE A 28 -26.12 -0.92 5.06
C PHE A 28 -25.61 -2.29 4.60
N ASN A 29 -24.75 -2.94 5.38
CA ASN A 29 -24.12 -4.25 5.12
C ASN A 29 -23.33 -4.35 3.81
N THR A 30 -23.89 -3.90 2.70
CA THR A 30 -23.27 -4.00 1.36
C THR A 30 -23.38 -2.69 0.58
N PRO A 31 -22.45 -2.45 -0.37
CA PRO A 31 -22.59 -1.32 -1.30
C PRO A 31 -23.86 -1.38 -2.15
N GLN A 32 -24.41 -2.57 -2.41
CA GLN A 32 -25.66 -2.76 -3.16
C GLN A 32 -26.86 -2.22 -2.38
N GLU A 33 -26.94 -2.51 -1.08
CA GLU A 33 -28.03 -1.97 -0.23
C GLU A 33 -27.94 -0.44 -0.16
N LEU A 34 -26.72 0.09 0.01
CA LEU A 34 -26.50 1.55 -0.01
C LEU A 34 -26.90 2.19 -1.37
N TRP A 35 -26.58 1.52 -2.48
CA TRP A 35 -26.93 1.98 -3.83
C TRP A 35 -28.45 2.14 -4.02
N ASN A 36 -29.24 1.25 -3.43
CA ASN A 36 -30.69 1.22 -3.57
C ASN A 36 -31.42 2.24 -2.69
N LYS A 37 -30.72 2.94 -1.79
CA LYS A 37 -31.31 3.94 -0.88
C LYS A 37 -31.56 5.28 -1.59
N LYS A 38 -32.69 5.91 -1.24
CA LYS A 38 -33.01 7.26 -1.63
C LYS A 38 -32.37 8.27 -0.67
N GLU A 39 -32.29 9.53 -1.08
CA GLU A 39 -31.66 10.60 -0.27
C GLU A 39 -32.32 10.73 1.10
N GLU A 40 -33.67 10.71 1.16
CA GLU A 40 -34.44 10.82 2.40
C GLU A 40 -34.15 9.68 3.37
N GLU A 41 -33.97 8.45 2.86
CA GLU A 41 -33.60 7.30 3.69
C GLU A 41 -32.19 7.41 4.26
N LEU A 42 -31.25 7.95 3.47
CA LEU A 42 -29.87 8.18 3.92
C LEU A 42 -29.80 9.26 5.00
N ILE A 43 -30.57 10.36 4.84
CA ILE A 43 -30.68 11.43 5.84
C ILE A 43 -31.30 10.87 7.15
N ALA A 44 -32.37 10.08 7.04
CA ALA A 44 -33.01 9.45 8.20
C ALA A 44 -32.06 8.52 8.98
N GLN A 45 -31.04 7.95 8.30
CA GLN A 45 -29.98 7.16 8.93
C GLN A 45 -28.82 8.01 9.50
N GLY A 46 -28.98 9.33 9.54
CA GLY A 46 -28.00 10.25 10.13
C GLY A 46 -26.76 10.51 9.26
N ILE A 47 -26.85 10.27 7.93
CA ILE A 47 -25.79 10.64 7.01
C ILE A 47 -25.93 12.13 6.68
N SER A 48 -24.83 12.88 6.79
CA SER A 48 -24.86 14.33 6.51
C SER A 48 -25.21 14.62 5.05
N ASP A 49 -25.95 15.70 4.80
CA ASP A 49 -26.38 16.15 3.46
C ASP A 49 -25.22 16.21 2.47
N LYS A 50 -24.04 16.65 2.90
CA LYS A 50 -22.81 16.67 2.09
C LYS A 50 -22.44 15.28 1.58
N ASN A 51 -22.55 14.27 2.41
CA ASN A 51 -22.20 12.89 2.05
C ASN A 51 -23.32 12.22 1.26
N VAL A 52 -24.59 12.52 1.58
CA VAL A 52 -25.75 12.05 0.79
C VAL A 52 -25.64 12.53 -0.65
N LYS A 53 -25.37 13.81 -0.88
CA LYS A 53 -25.14 14.37 -2.23
C LYS A 53 -24.03 13.66 -2.99
N LYS A 54 -22.93 13.25 -2.32
CA LYS A 54 -21.85 12.49 -2.96
C LYS A 54 -22.31 11.07 -3.31
N ILE A 55 -22.96 10.36 -2.38
CA ILE A 55 -23.42 8.99 -2.56
C ILE A 55 -24.43 8.91 -3.72
N CYS A 56 -25.33 9.86 -3.80
CA CYS A 56 -26.40 9.93 -4.81
C CYS A 56 -25.95 10.56 -6.13
N GLU A 57 -24.72 11.07 -6.23
CA GLU A 57 -24.20 11.75 -7.42
C GLU A 57 -24.21 10.83 -8.65
N PRO A 58 -25.01 11.13 -9.70
CA PRO A 58 -25.18 10.24 -10.84
C PRO A 58 -23.89 9.91 -11.62
N LYS A 59 -22.89 10.82 -11.58
CA LYS A 59 -21.62 10.59 -12.29
C LYS A 59 -20.89 9.33 -11.84
N TYR A 60 -21.00 8.95 -10.54
CA TYR A 60 -20.33 7.76 -10.01
C TYR A 60 -21.03 6.46 -10.42
N ARG A 61 -22.31 6.54 -10.82
CA ARG A 61 -23.10 5.39 -11.29
C ARG A 61 -22.90 5.09 -12.78
N LYS A 62 -22.35 6.04 -13.54
CA LYS A 62 -22.17 5.90 -15.01
C LYS A 62 -20.93 5.07 -15.36
N ASN A 63 -20.98 4.39 -16.50
CA ASN A 63 -19.85 3.70 -17.12
C ASN A 63 -19.22 2.57 -16.27
N LEU A 64 -19.93 1.96 -15.33
CA LEU A 64 -19.38 0.90 -14.48
C LEU A 64 -18.91 -0.31 -15.30
N ASP A 65 -19.64 -0.65 -16.36
CA ASP A 65 -19.26 -1.75 -17.26
C ASP A 65 -17.91 -1.48 -17.94
N LYS A 66 -17.62 -0.25 -18.35
CA LYS A 66 -16.30 0.12 -18.92
C LYS A 66 -15.15 -0.07 -17.92
N TYR A 67 -15.40 0.21 -16.64
CA TYR A 67 -14.39 -0.06 -15.59
C TYR A 67 -14.18 -1.55 -15.43
N LEU A 68 -15.27 -2.33 -15.40
CA LEU A 68 -15.20 -3.78 -15.27
C LEU A 68 -14.47 -4.42 -16.46
N GLU A 69 -14.83 -4.04 -17.70
CA GLU A 69 -14.14 -4.49 -18.92
C GLU A 69 -12.66 -4.17 -18.92
N TYR A 70 -12.31 -2.93 -18.52
CA TYR A 70 -10.90 -2.53 -18.40
C TYR A 70 -10.15 -3.39 -17.37
N MET A 71 -10.75 -3.61 -16.20
CA MET A 71 -10.16 -4.43 -15.14
C MET A 71 -9.94 -5.86 -15.62
N GLN A 72 -10.94 -6.47 -16.26
CA GLN A 72 -10.85 -7.83 -16.81
C GLN A 72 -9.75 -7.93 -17.88
N LYS A 73 -9.75 -7.01 -18.85
CA LYS A 73 -8.73 -6.96 -19.92
C LYS A 73 -7.31 -6.83 -19.37
N ASN A 74 -7.12 -6.08 -18.28
CA ASN A 74 -5.82 -5.81 -17.68
C ASN A 74 -5.48 -6.72 -16.50
N LYS A 75 -6.33 -7.73 -16.21
CA LYS A 75 -6.16 -8.67 -15.08
C LYS A 75 -6.00 -7.93 -13.75
N ILE A 76 -6.86 -6.92 -13.53
CA ILE A 76 -6.96 -6.19 -12.27
C ILE A 76 -8.15 -6.75 -11.51
N GLU A 77 -7.94 -7.21 -10.29
CA GLU A 77 -8.98 -7.67 -9.38
C GLU A 77 -9.26 -6.59 -8.33
N LEU A 78 -10.49 -6.59 -7.80
CA LEU A 78 -10.87 -5.83 -6.62
C LEU A 78 -11.19 -6.82 -5.51
N ILE A 79 -10.52 -6.70 -4.37
CA ILE A 79 -10.90 -7.35 -3.13
C ILE A 79 -11.40 -6.31 -2.14
N ASN A 80 -12.36 -6.69 -1.31
CA ASN A 80 -12.92 -5.83 -0.28
C ASN A 80 -12.58 -6.36 1.12
N ILE A 81 -12.84 -5.58 2.15
CA ILE A 81 -12.49 -5.88 3.54
C ILE A 81 -13.16 -7.16 4.09
N TYR A 82 -14.19 -7.66 3.44
CA TYR A 82 -14.87 -8.92 3.77
C TYR A 82 -14.36 -10.11 2.96
N SER A 83 -13.53 -9.87 1.93
CA SER A 83 -12.93 -10.93 1.13
C SER A 83 -11.96 -11.78 1.95
N LYS A 84 -11.96 -13.09 1.72
CA LYS A 84 -11.05 -14.03 2.41
C LYS A 84 -9.58 -13.68 2.16
N GLU A 85 -9.27 -13.16 0.98
CA GLU A 85 -7.93 -12.79 0.56
C GLU A 85 -7.48 -11.43 1.11
N TYR A 86 -8.39 -10.64 1.71
CA TYR A 86 -8.02 -9.34 2.28
C TYR A 86 -7.01 -9.53 3.41
N PRO A 87 -5.87 -8.78 3.42
CA PRO A 87 -4.80 -8.98 4.39
C PRO A 87 -5.27 -8.75 5.83
N SER A 88 -5.10 -9.77 6.67
CA SER A 88 -5.54 -9.73 8.08
C SER A 88 -4.88 -8.58 8.87
N ASN A 89 -3.58 -8.38 8.68
CA ASN A 89 -2.84 -7.29 9.33
C ASN A 89 -3.34 -5.92 8.89
N LEU A 90 -3.68 -5.75 7.60
CA LEU A 90 -4.21 -4.50 7.07
C LEU A 90 -5.61 -4.18 7.60
N LYS A 91 -6.40 -5.22 7.93
CA LYS A 91 -7.74 -5.05 8.51
C LYS A 91 -7.72 -4.45 9.92
N GLN A 92 -6.60 -4.58 10.63
CA GLN A 92 -6.45 -4.18 12.04
C GLN A 92 -5.97 -2.75 12.25
N ILE A 93 -5.54 -2.04 11.20
CA ILE A 93 -5.08 -0.66 11.34
C ILE A 93 -6.26 0.30 11.58
N TYR A 94 -5.98 1.51 12.09
CA TYR A 94 -7.00 2.50 12.43
C TYR A 94 -7.92 2.88 11.26
N ASP A 95 -7.39 3.01 10.03
CA ASP A 95 -8.12 3.39 8.83
C ASP A 95 -7.87 2.41 7.67
N PRO A 96 -8.30 1.14 7.78
CA PRO A 96 -8.04 0.16 6.74
C PRO A 96 -8.74 0.55 5.43
N PRO A 97 -8.10 0.42 4.27
CA PRO A 97 -8.77 0.63 2.99
C PRO A 97 -9.89 -0.41 2.83
N VAL A 98 -11.10 0.05 2.54
CA VAL A 98 -12.28 -0.84 2.44
C VAL A 98 -12.17 -1.78 1.25
N PHE A 99 -11.39 -1.41 0.27
CA PHE A 99 -11.10 -2.22 -0.93
C PHE A 99 -9.66 -2.00 -1.40
N LEU A 100 -9.14 -3.00 -2.12
CA LEU A 100 -7.86 -2.95 -2.79
C LEU A 100 -8.02 -3.40 -4.24
N TYR A 101 -7.44 -2.65 -5.15
CA TYR A 101 -7.20 -3.08 -6.52
C TYR A 101 -5.87 -3.82 -6.57
N ILE A 102 -5.85 -4.97 -7.23
CA ILE A 102 -4.70 -5.88 -7.26
C ILE A 102 -4.42 -6.27 -8.70
N LYS A 103 -3.15 -6.26 -9.07
CA LYS A 103 -2.63 -6.86 -10.29
C LYS A 103 -1.51 -7.82 -9.94
N GLY A 104 -1.64 -9.07 -10.33
CA GLY A 104 -0.71 -10.15 -9.96
C GLY A 104 -1.31 -11.13 -8.96
N ASN A 105 -0.48 -11.72 -8.10
CA ASN A 105 -0.89 -12.80 -7.21
C ASN A 105 -1.39 -12.27 -5.85
N LYS A 106 -2.69 -12.34 -5.60
CA LYS A 106 -3.30 -11.92 -4.33
C LYS A 106 -3.02 -12.86 -3.14
N GLU A 107 -2.69 -14.12 -3.40
CA GLU A 107 -2.44 -15.10 -2.33
C GLU A 107 -1.19 -14.79 -1.49
N ILE A 108 -0.29 -13.95 -2.03
CA ILE A 108 0.93 -13.56 -1.30
C ILE A 108 0.67 -12.48 -0.24
N LEU A 109 -0.49 -11.81 -0.26
CA LEU A 109 -0.78 -10.68 0.62
C LEU A 109 -0.88 -11.07 2.10
N ASN A 110 -1.21 -12.31 2.40
CA ASN A 110 -1.28 -12.86 3.76
C ASN A 110 -0.04 -13.69 4.14
N LYS A 111 1.02 -13.72 3.32
CA LYS A 111 2.26 -14.43 3.63
C LYS A 111 3.21 -13.53 4.41
N LYS A 112 4.13 -14.16 5.17
CA LYS A 112 5.17 -13.46 5.95
C LYS A 112 5.89 -12.44 5.08
N SER A 113 5.89 -11.19 5.51
CA SER A 113 6.42 -10.06 4.74
C SER A 113 7.14 -9.06 5.62
N ILE A 114 8.16 -8.40 5.08
CA ILE A 114 8.87 -7.29 5.70
C ILE A 114 8.85 -6.11 4.75
N SER A 115 8.56 -4.93 5.30
CA SER A 115 8.60 -3.69 4.52
C SER A 115 10.01 -3.09 4.53
N ILE A 116 10.47 -2.62 3.37
CA ILE A 116 11.73 -1.89 3.24
C ILE A 116 11.45 -0.54 2.60
N VAL A 117 11.86 0.53 3.27
CA VAL A 117 11.67 1.91 2.83
C VAL A 117 12.94 2.74 3.01
N GLY A 118 13.00 3.90 2.33
CA GLY A 118 14.11 4.83 2.50
C GLY A 118 14.13 5.96 1.48
N CYS A 119 15.26 6.64 1.38
CA CYS A 119 15.46 7.80 0.52
C CYS A 119 15.22 7.48 -0.96
N ARG A 120 14.57 8.42 -1.67
CA ARG A 120 14.44 8.38 -3.15
C ARG A 120 15.79 8.62 -3.82
N ASP A 121 16.57 9.55 -3.31
CA ASP A 121 17.94 9.86 -3.75
C ASP A 121 18.94 9.15 -2.83
N CYS A 122 18.94 7.81 -2.89
CA CYS A 122 19.78 6.99 -2.05
C CYS A 122 21.24 7.01 -2.52
N THR A 123 22.16 6.79 -1.57
CA THR A 123 23.58 6.62 -1.87
C THR A 123 23.88 5.24 -2.49
N ALA A 124 25.10 5.05 -2.97
CA ALA A 124 25.58 3.71 -3.41
C ALA A 124 25.54 2.70 -2.24
N TYR A 125 25.83 3.15 -1.01
CA TYR A 125 25.70 2.34 0.19
C TYR A 125 24.25 1.91 0.43
N GLY A 126 23.31 2.87 0.45
CA GLY A 126 21.89 2.57 0.62
C GLY A 126 21.33 1.63 -0.44
N ARG A 127 21.68 1.87 -1.72
CA ARG A 127 21.31 0.99 -2.84
C ARG A 127 21.79 -0.45 -2.62
N ASN A 128 23.06 -0.64 -2.36
CA ASN A 128 23.65 -1.97 -2.21
C ASN A 128 23.09 -2.68 -0.96
N THR A 129 22.87 -1.94 0.11
CA THR A 129 22.29 -2.42 1.37
C THR A 129 20.84 -2.86 1.17
N ALA A 130 20.03 -2.06 0.47
CA ALA A 130 18.64 -2.43 0.15
C ALA A 130 18.56 -3.72 -0.67
N ILE A 131 19.40 -3.86 -1.72
CA ILE A 131 19.48 -5.07 -2.53
C ILE A 131 19.89 -6.27 -1.66
N LYS A 132 20.93 -6.12 -0.83
CA LYS A 132 21.46 -7.19 0.02
C LYS A 132 20.42 -7.69 1.02
N PHE A 133 19.78 -6.81 1.79
CA PHE A 133 18.76 -7.20 2.76
C PHE A 133 17.55 -7.83 2.10
N ALA A 134 17.02 -7.20 1.04
CA ALA A 134 15.86 -7.74 0.31
C ALA A 134 16.15 -9.12 -0.31
N TYR A 135 17.34 -9.34 -0.86
CA TYR A 135 17.77 -10.63 -1.39
C TYR A 135 17.87 -11.72 -0.31
N ASN A 136 18.51 -11.39 0.82
CA ASN A 136 18.68 -12.34 1.93
C ASN A 136 17.34 -12.70 2.56
N LEU A 137 16.45 -11.74 2.80
CA LEU A 137 15.09 -11.99 3.29
C LEU A 137 14.30 -12.84 2.30
N SER A 138 14.39 -12.53 1.00
CA SER A 138 13.73 -13.30 -0.06
C SER A 138 14.20 -14.75 -0.09
N ASN A 139 15.49 -15.02 0.12
CA ASN A 139 16.03 -16.39 0.19
C ASN A 139 15.54 -17.14 1.44
N ASN A 140 15.13 -16.43 2.48
CA ASN A 140 14.47 -16.98 3.67
C ASN A 140 12.94 -17.05 3.52
N ASN A 141 12.41 -17.00 2.30
CA ASN A 141 10.99 -17.06 1.95
C ASN A 141 10.14 -15.93 2.58
N ILE A 142 10.73 -14.78 2.87
CA ILE A 142 10.06 -13.59 3.38
C ILE A 142 9.80 -12.64 2.22
N ASN A 143 8.54 -12.30 1.99
CA ASN A 143 8.15 -11.35 0.96
C ASN A 143 8.62 -9.93 1.32
N ILE A 144 8.91 -9.13 0.30
CA ILE A 144 9.27 -7.72 0.49
C ILE A 144 8.10 -6.84 0.06
N VAL A 145 7.70 -5.93 0.94
CA VAL A 145 6.71 -4.89 0.66
C VAL A 145 7.42 -3.55 0.53
N SER A 146 7.11 -2.79 -0.52
CA SER A 146 7.62 -1.43 -0.68
C SER A 146 6.73 -0.60 -1.61
N GLY A 147 7.09 0.67 -1.81
CA GLY A 147 6.24 1.65 -2.48
C GLY A 147 6.49 1.86 -3.96
N LEU A 148 7.41 1.12 -4.58
CA LEU A 148 7.81 1.29 -5.98
C LEU A 148 8.33 2.72 -6.32
N ALA A 149 8.70 3.52 -5.32
CA ALA A 149 9.32 4.82 -5.54
C ALA A 149 10.76 4.67 -6.08
N LYS A 150 11.37 5.78 -6.50
CA LYS A 150 12.81 5.83 -6.80
C LYS A 150 13.63 5.42 -5.57
N GLY A 151 14.89 5.05 -5.77
CA GLY A 151 15.84 4.79 -4.71
C GLY A 151 15.56 3.49 -3.95
N ILE A 152 15.51 3.54 -2.63
CA ILE A 152 15.46 2.37 -1.75
C ILE A 152 14.30 1.43 -2.10
N ASP A 153 13.11 1.96 -2.35
CA ASP A 153 11.95 1.14 -2.70
C ASP A 153 12.22 0.28 -3.95
N ALA A 154 12.71 0.91 -5.02
CA ALA A 154 13.03 0.22 -6.26
C ALA A 154 14.11 -0.85 -6.05
N TYR A 155 15.18 -0.53 -5.32
CA TYR A 155 16.27 -1.46 -5.07
C TYR A 155 15.87 -2.61 -4.15
N SER A 156 14.94 -2.40 -3.24
CA SER A 156 14.34 -3.46 -2.42
C SER A 156 13.57 -4.46 -3.27
N HIS A 157 12.75 -3.98 -4.21
CA HIS A 157 12.08 -4.86 -5.17
C HIS A 157 13.09 -5.64 -6.02
N ILE A 158 14.14 -4.96 -6.54
CA ILE A 158 15.20 -5.60 -7.34
C ILE A 158 15.93 -6.69 -6.53
N GLY A 159 16.24 -6.44 -5.26
CA GLY A 159 16.86 -7.42 -4.39
C GLY A 159 15.99 -8.65 -4.19
N CYS A 160 14.70 -8.44 -3.88
CA CYS A 160 13.74 -9.52 -3.69
C CYS A 160 13.56 -10.37 -4.98
N LEU A 161 13.49 -9.73 -6.15
CA LEU A 161 13.35 -10.40 -7.45
C LEU A 161 14.54 -11.31 -7.83
N LYS A 162 15.67 -11.16 -7.17
CA LYS A 162 16.85 -12.04 -7.32
C LYS A 162 16.80 -13.28 -6.41
N GLY A 163 15.92 -13.28 -5.40
CA GLY A 163 15.73 -14.36 -4.44
C GLY A 163 14.54 -15.27 -4.76
N LYS A 164 14.06 -16.00 -3.77
CA LYS A 164 13.01 -17.02 -3.88
C LYS A 164 11.61 -16.49 -3.61
N ALA A 165 11.46 -15.59 -2.62
CA ALA A 165 10.18 -15.01 -2.23
C ALA A 165 9.65 -14.01 -3.27
N LYS A 166 8.47 -13.46 -3.02
CA LYS A 166 7.79 -12.51 -3.90
C LYS A 166 7.84 -11.11 -3.34
N THR A 167 7.60 -10.13 -4.18
CA THR A 167 7.52 -8.74 -3.73
C THR A 167 6.17 -8.12 -4.05
N ILE A 168 5.71 -7.25 -3.14
CA ILE A 168 4.43 -6.55 -3.20
C ILE A 168 4.74 -5.07 -3.31
N ALA A 169 4.32 -4.45 -4.40
CA ALA A 169 4.42 -3.00 -4.56
C ALA A 169 3.08 -2.35 -4.24
N VAL A 170 3.08 -1.45 -3.27
CA VAL A 170 1.92 -0.60 -2.96
C VAL A 170 2.09 0.71 -3.71
N VAL A 171 1.09 1.13 -4.50
CA VAL A 171 1.20 2.36 -5.30
C VAL A 171 0.16 3.41 -4.90
N GLY A 172 0.46 4.71 -5.11
CA GLY A 172 -0.40 5.84 -4.77
C GLY A 172 -1.23 6.37 -5.94
N CYS A 173 -1.52 5.53 -6.94
CA CYS A 173 -2.31 5.86 -8.13
C CYS A 173 -3.09 4.64 -8.61
N GLY A 174 -3.96 4.82 -9.61
CA GLY A 174 -4.65 3.70 -10.24
C GLY A 174 -3.69 2.73 -10.94
N LEU A 175 -4.05 1.44 -10.98
CA LEU A 175 -3.23 0.38 -11.58
C LEU A 175 -3.16 0.42 -13.12
N ASP A 176 -3.84 1.38 -13.75
CA ASP A 176 -3.71 1.72 -15.17
C ASP A 176 -2.45 2.53 -15.47
N ARG A 177 -1.71 2.95 -14.44
CA ARG A 177 -0.52 3.80 -14.52
C ARG A 177 0.64 3.19 -13.78
N VAL A 178 1.83 3.48 -14.25
CA VAL A 178 3.07 3.21 -13.53
C VAL A 178 3.70 4.54 -13.12
N TYR A 179 4.00 4.67 -11.85
CA TYR A 179 4.69 5.86 -11.33
C TYR A 179 5.70 5.45 -10.24
N PRO A 180 6.95 5.91 -10.36
CA PRO A 180 7.50 6.66 -11.49
C PRO A 180 7.67 5.80 -12.76
N GLU A 181 7.62 6.41 -13.93
CA GLU A 181 7.66 5.71 -15.22
C GLU A 181 8.96 4.90 -15.42
N GLU A 182 10.06 5.40 -14.90
CA GLU A 182 11.37 4.72 -14.95
C GLU A 182 11.37 3.34 -14.26
N ASN A 183 10.45 3.11 -13.32
CA ASN A 183 10.30 1.82 -12.61
C ASN A 183 9.31 0.87 -13.31
N ARG A 184 8.86 1.17 -14.55
CA ARG A 184 7.96 0.30 -15.32
C ARG A 184 8.52 -1.11 -15.52
N TRP A 185 9.81 -1.22 -15.72
CA TRP A 185 10.44 -2.53 -15.87
C TRP A 185 10.38 -3.36 -14.57
N ILE A 186 10.53 -2.72 -13.40
CA ILE A 186 10.38 -3.36 -12.09
C ILE A 186 8.93 -3.81 -11.90
N TYR A 187 7.97 -2.92 -12.19
CA TYR A 187 6.53 -3.22 -12.15
C TYR A 187 6.20 -4.50 -12.95
N ASN A 188 6.68 -4.57 -14.20
CA ASN A 188 6.45 -5.72 -15.06
C ASN A 188 7.13 -6.98 -14.53
N LYS A 189 8.35 -6.87 -14.00
CA LYS A 189 9.09 -7.99 -13.39
C LYS A 189 8.41 -8.52 -12.14
N ILE A 190 7.85 -7.65 -11.29
CA ILE A 190 7.08 -8.05 -10.10
C ILE A 190 5.92 -8.96 -10.53
N ILE A 191 5.12 -8.55 -11.51
CA ILE A 191 3.97 -9.32 -11.98
C ILE A 191 4.45 -10.64 -12.61
N ALA A 192 5.45 -10.60 -13.49
CA ALA A 192 5.98 -11.77 -14.18
C ALA A 192 6.57 -12.82 -13.22
N SER A 193 7.10 -12.39 -12.07
CA SER A 193 7.66 -13.28 -11.04
C SER A 193 6.62 -13.89 -10.10
N GLY A 194 5.32 -13.55 -10.25
CA GLY A 194 4.25 -13.97 -9.34
C GLY A 194 4.15 -13.09 -8.09
N GLY A 195 4.65 -11.87 -8.14
CA GLY A 195 4.42 -10.81 -7.15
C GLY A 195 3.07 -10.10 -7.36
N ALA A 196 2.84 -9.02 -6.63
CA ALA A 196 1.62 -8.22 -6.73
C ALA A 196 1.90 -6.72 -6.73
N ILE A 197 1.07 -5.99 -7.46
CA ILE A 197 0.97 -4.53 -7.37
C ILE A 197 -0.42 -4.23 -6.80
N ILE A 198 -0.49 -3.42 -5.76
CA ILE A 198 -1.75 -3.08 -5.10
C ILE A 198 -1.96 -1.58 -4.96
N SER A 199 -3.21 -1.18 -4.94
CA SER A 199 -3.61 0.22 -4.73
C SER A 199 -4.97 0.31 -4.05
N GLU A 200 -5.16 1.32 -3.19
CA GLU A 200 -6.50 1.72 -2.71
C GLU A 200 -7.21 2.66 -3.70
N HIS A 201 -6.56 3.03 -4.81
CA HIS A 201 -7.09 3.98 -5.77
C HIS A 201 -7.65 3.28 -7.01
N ILE A 202 -8.84 3.71 -7.42
CA ILE A 202 -9.46 3.23 -8.65
C ILE A 202 -8.62 3.59 -9.88
N ILE A 203 -8.76 2.80 -10.95
CA ILE A 203 -8.18 3.10 -12.27
C ILE A 203 -8.59 4.50 -12.73
N GLY A 204 -7.65 5.23 -13.37
CA GLY A 204 -7.80 6.64 -13.72
C GLY A 204 -7.24 7.61 -12.69
N THR A 205 -7.03 7.20 -11.44
CA THR A 205 -6.46 8.07 -10.39
C THR A 205 -5.02 8.44 -10.70
N LYS A 206 -4.74 9.75 -10.76
CA LYS A 206 -3.39 10.29 -10.99
C LYS A 206 -2.49 10.13 -9.78
N PRO A 207 -1.14 10.06 -9.96
CA PRO A 207 -0.18 10.03 -8.86
C PRO A 207 -0.04 11.43 -8.22
N LEU A 208 -1.00 11.80 -7.38
CA LEU A 208 -1.02 13.08 -6.68
C LEU A 208 -0.13 13.01 -5.43
N ALA A 209 0.55 14.11 -5.10
CA ALA A 209 1.49 14.18 -3.98
C ALA A 209 0.86 13.70 -2.64
N GLN A 210 -0.39 14.05 -2.40
CA GLN A 210 -1.15 13.69 -1.20
C GLN A 210 -1.43 12.18 -1.05
N ASN A 211 -1.40 11.43 -2.14
CA ASN A 211 -1.69 9.99 -2.11
C ASN A 211 -0.51 9.18 -1.54
N PHE A 212 0.72 9.66 -1.70
CA PHE A 212 1.91 8.90 -1.29
C PHE A 212 2.05 8.76 0.23
N PRO A 213 1.91 9.84 1.03
CA PRO A 213 1.92 9.70 2.48
C PRO A 213 0.82 8.75 2.97
N ARG A 214 -0.40 8.92 2.46
CA ARG A 214 -1.54 8.09 2.85
C ARG A 214 -1.34 6.61 2.50
N ARG A 215 -0.77 6.31 1.32
CA ARG A 215 -0.46 4.96 0.89
C ARG A 215 0.52 4.25 1.85
N ASN A 216 1.43 4.99 2.50
CA ASN A 216 2.50 4.41 3.33
C ASN A 216 1.96 3.59 4.52
N ARG A 217 0.76 3.92 5.04
CA ARG A 217 0.10 3.10 6.07
C ARG A 217 -0.19 1.67 5.62
N ILE A 218 -0.41 1.49 4.32
CA ILE A 218 -0.64 0.17 3.73
C ILE A 218 0.68 -0.60 3.61
N ILE A 219 1.79 0.08 3.29
CA ILE A 219 3.12 -0.54 3.24
C ILE A 219 3.46 -1.14 4.60
N SER A 220 3.40 -0.34 5.67
CA SER A 220 3.71 -0.80 7.03
C SER A 220 2.75 -1.89 7.51
N ALA A 221 1.46 -1.76 7.21
CA ALA A 221 0.43 -2.70 7.68
C ALA A 221 0.57 -4.11 7.09
N LEU A 222 1.02 -4.23 5.83
CA LEU A 222 1.18 -5.52 5.15
C LEU A 222 2.36 -6.36 5.66
N SER A 223 3.17 -5.83 6.54
CA SER A 223 4.40 -6.49 7.01
C SER A 223 4.41 -6.70 8.52
N GLU A 224 5.25 -7.62 8.97
CA GLU A 224 5.49 -7.87 10.39
C GLU A 224 6.44 -6.84 11.00
N ALA A 225 7.35 -6.29 10.19
CA ALA A 225 8.32 -5.28 10.61
C ALA A 225 8.66 -4.33 9.46
N LEU A 226 9.22 -3.19 9.82
CA LEU A 226 9.70 -2.16 8.90
C LEU A 226 11.22 -2.04 8.97
N ILE A 227 11.89 -2.11 7.81
CA ILE A 227 13.32 -1.77 7.66
C ILE A 227 13.45 -0.38 7.04
N VAL A 228 14.26 0.48 7.67
CA VAL A 228 14.65 1.79 7.15
C VAL A 228 16.13 1.75 6.78
N ILE A 229 16.44 1.94 5.49
CA ILE A 229 17.81 1.86 4.98
C ILE A 229 18.51 3.22 5.04
N GLU A 230 17.88 4.26 4.55
CA GLU A 230 18.35 5.64 4.60
C GLU A 230 17.19 6.60 4.81
N ALA A 231 17.37 7.61 5.64
CA ALA A 231 16.40 8.68 5.86
C ALA A 231 17.12 9.99 6.17
N LYS A 232 16.73 11.07 5.46
CA LYS A 232 17.12 12.43 5.83
C LYS A 232 16.34 12.87 7.08
N GLU A 233 16.79 13.91 7.75
CA GLU A 233 16.12 14.48 8.94
C GLU A 233 14.63 14.78 8.70
N LYS A 234 14.30 15.36 7.54
CA LYS A 234 12.92 15.63 7.11
C LYS A 234 12.63 14.80 5.87
N SER A 235 12.16 13.58 6.05
CA SER A 235 11.94 12.62 4.98
C SER A 235 10.53 12.05 5.00
N GLY A 236 9.93 11.88 3.82
CA GLY A 236 8.69 11.12 3.67
C GLY A 236 8.79 9.65 4.15
N THR A 237 10.00 9.14 4.33
CA THR A 237 10.27 7.84 4.94
C THR A 237 9.82 7.81 6.40
N LEU A 238 10.01 8.90 7.15
CA LEU A 238 9.63 9.00 8.56
C LEU A 238 8.10 8.91 8.74
N ILE A 239 7.32 9.36 7.78
CA ILE A 239 5.85 9.16 7.78
C ILE A 239 5.50 7.66 7.79
N THR A 240 6.28 6.83 7.10
CA THR A 240 6.06 5.37 7.14
C THR A 240 6.47 4.77 8.48
N VAL A 241 7.51 5.33 9.11
CA VAL A 241 7.93 4.97 10.47
C VAL A 241 6.83 5.29 11.47
N ASP A 242 6.24 6.49 11.40
CA ASP A 242 5.13 6.88 12.27
C ASP A 242 3.95 5.90 12.15
N PHE A 243 3.53 5.55 10.94
CA PHE A 243 2.50 4.53 10.74
C PHE A 243 2.90 3.16 11.30
N ALA A 244 4.15 2.75 11.14
CA ALA A 244 4.62 1.48 11.67
C ALA A 244 4.57 1.46 13.21
N LEU A 245 4.93 2.56 13.87
CA LEU A 245 4.83 2.73 15.33
C LEU A 245 3.37 2.68 15.80
N GLU A 246 2.46 3.43 15.15
CA GLU A 246 1.04 3.41 15.44
C GLU A 246 0.42 2.01 15.29
N GLN A 247 0.97 1.20 14.37
CA GLN A 247 0.55 -0.17 14.10
C GLN A 247 1.25 -1.21 14.97
N GLY A 248 2.10 -0.79 15.93
CA GLY A 248 2.82 -1.68 16.84
C GLY A 248 3.88 -2.55 16.14
N LYS A 249 4.45 -2.09 15.03
CA LYS A 249 5.47 -2.83 14.28
C LYS A 249 6.87 -2.56 14.82
N ASP A 250 7.70 -3.59 14.82
CA ASP A 250 9.13 -3.43 15.04
C ASP A 250 9.78 -2.63 13.91
N ILE A 251 10.65 -1.69 14.29
CA ILE A 251 11.39 -0.86 13.34
C ILE A 251 12.87 -1.21 13.44
N TYR A 252 13.40 -1.69 12.32
CA TYR A 252 14.81 -2.00 12.15
C TYR A 252 15.48 -0.95 11.29
N VAL A 253 16.61 -0.44 11.72
CA VAL A 253 17.25 0.71 11.10
C VAL A 253 18.70 0.40 10.77
N VAL A 254 19.06 0.60 9.52
CA VAL A 254 20.44 0.46 9.07
C VAL A 254 21.23 1.72 9.49
N PRO A 255 22.35 1.57 10.22
CA PRO A 255 23.19 2.70 10.60
C PRO A 255 23.91 3.26 9.38
N GLY A 256 24.26 4.53 9.44
CA GLY A 256 25.04 5.17 8.39
C GLY A 256 26.08 6.12 8.92
N ASN A 257 26.91 6.64 8.01
CA ASN A 257 27.95 7.61 8.34
C ASN A 257 27.32 8.88 8.92
N ILE A 258 27.85 9.38 10.03
CA ILE A 258 27.37 10.59 10.74
C ILE A 258 27.45 11.85 9.86
N ASP A 259 28.38 11.90 8.89
CA ASP A 259 28.53 13.01 7.95
C ASP A 259 27.59 12.90 6.72
N SER A 260 26.84 11.81 6.60
CA SER A 260 25.90 11.61 5.47
C SER A 260 24.53 12.20 5.78
N PRO A 261 24.03 13.15 4.98
CA PRO A 261 22.68 13.70 5.17
C PRO A 261 21.57 12.61 5.09
N ASN A 262 21.82 11.52 4.35
CA ASN A 262 20.89 10.40 4.22
C ASN A 262 20.86 9.47 5.44
N SER A 263 21.79 9.67 6.40
CA SER A 263 21.88 8.86 7.62
C SER A 263 21.41 9.60 8.88
N VAL A 264 21.13 10.90 8.79
CA VAL A 264 20.70 11.68 9.97
C VAL A 264 19.42 11.09 10.56
N GLY A 265 18.39 10.91 9.74
CA GLY A 265 17.11 10.35 10.22
C GLY A 265 17.22 8.90 10.70
N THR A 266 18.03 8.06 10.04
CA THR A 266 18.23 6.66 10.50
C THR A 266 18.99 6.61 11.82
N ASN A 267 20.08 7.38 11.97
CA ASN A 267 20.85 7.41 13.21
C ASN A 267 20.02 7.99 14.38
N ASP A 268 19.13 8.96 14.11
CA ASP A 268 18.22 9.50 15.12
C ASP A 268 17.14 8.48 15.52
N LEU A 269 16.58 7.69 14.60
CA LEU A 269 15.68 6.60 14.93
C LEU A 269 16.34 5.56 15.85
N ILE A 270 17.62 5.23 15.62
CA ILE A 270 18.37 4.32 16.50
C ILE A 270 18.50 4.92 17.91
N LYS A 271 18.83 6.20 18.02
CA LYS A 271 18.88 6.90 19.33
C LYS A 271 17.53 6.91 20.06
N GLN A 272 16.43 6.91 19.31
CA GLN A 272 15.06 6.85 19.84
C GLN A 272 14.61 5.43 20.20
N GLY A 273 15.46 4.41 20.02
CA GLY A 273 15.20 3.04 20.42
C GLY A 273 14.77 2.11 19.29
N ALA A 274 14.83 2.53 18.03
CA ALA A 274 14.67 1.61 16.92
C ALA A 274 15.78 0.55 16.91
N LYS A 275 15.44 -0.69 16.51
CA LYS A 275 16.38 -1.80 16.52
C LYS A 275 17.48 -1.60 15.47
N LEU A 276 18.73 -1.70 15.89
CA LEU A 276 19.87 -1.62 14.98
C LEU A 276 19.91 -2.85 14.06
N LEU A 277 20.02 -2.62 12.75
CA LEU A 277 20.10 -3.66 11.73
C LEU A 277 21.46 -3.65 11.03
N THR A 278 22.28 -4.66 11.26
CA THR A 278 23.59 -4.81 10.63
C THR A 278 23.70 -6.07 9.77
N LYS A 279 22.91 -7.07 10.08
CA LYS A 279 22.83 -8.35 9.34
C LYS A 279 21.39 -8.87 9.34
N VAL A 280 21.07 -9.77 8.41
CA VAL A 280 19.70 -10.27 8.25
C VAL A 280 19.23 -11.10 9.45
N GLU A 281 20.16 -11.73 10.16
CA GLU A 281 19.90 -12.52 11.36
C GLU A 281 19.30 -11.69 12.50
N ASP A 282 19.56 -10.38 12.54
CA ASP A 282 19.01 -9.46 13.54
C ASP A 282 17.47 -9.40 13.47
N ILE A 283 16.87 -9.79 12.33
CA ILE A 283 15.41 -9.75 12.07
C ILE A 283 14.80 -11.16 11.90
N LEU A 284 15.61 -12.20 11.74
CA LEU A 284 15.15 -13.59 11.53
C LEU A 284 14.94 -14.38 12.83
N VAL A 285 14.79 -13.69 13.94
CA VAL A 285 14.62 -14.32 15.28
C VAL A 285 13.25 -14.97 15.41
#